data_ee27422fe23eeb516e8f1be2de56ac4e
#
_entry.id   ee27422fe23eeb516e8f1be2de56ac4e
#
_cell.length_a   1.000
_cell.length_b   1.000
_cell.length_c   1.000
_cell.angle_alpha   90.00
_cell.angle_beta   90.00
_cell.angle_gamma   90.00
#
_symmetry.space_group_name_H-M   'P 1'
#
loop_
_entity.id
_entity.type
_entity.pdbx_description
1 polymer ?
#
loop_
_entity_poly.entity_id
_entity_poly.type
_entity_poly.pdbx_seq_one_letter_code
_entity_poly.pdbx_strand_id
1 'polypeptide(L)'
;MNKVYTAQEVADKLKIKKSTVYDLIKRGELSSSKVGKQLRVSEEQLSQYLKGSECSASSAQSYDHQPESSLLKRDYLLHSSGLIISGQCSPALDLLLNQLPTHPDNLPVLQSHMNTYNGLYSLYFEKVHIACASASPEDIHSLIPGIPLTVISLCQYPVGFYVKKENPKNIRGFSDLTRADIIFVNREKGSSRRILLDRTLLSSEISPDSISGYRNELVTDHSTAAAVAGGQAD
;
A
#
# COMPACT_ATOMS: atom_id res chain seq x y z
N MET A 1 31.95 -15.03 -36.41
CA MET A 1 31.03 -16.19 -36.24
C MET A 1 30.50 -16.17 -34.82
N ASN A 2 29.22 -15.85 -34.65
CA ASN A 2 28.64 -15.84 -33.32
C ASN A 2 28.55 -17.27 -32.77
N LYS A 3 29.27 -17.57 -31.71
CA LYS A 3 29.19 -18.85 -31.01
C LYS A 3 27.82 -18.97 -30.32
N VAL A 4 27.19 -20.14 -30.47
CA VAL A 4 25.88 -20.44 -29.89
C VAL A 4 26.02 -21.67 -29.02
N TYR A 5 25.56 -21.58 -27.78
CA TYR A 5 25.73 -22.57 -26.72
C TYR A 5 24.42 -23.33 -26.44
N THR A 6 24.52 -24.59 -26.08
CA THR A 6 23.44 -25.39 -25.53
C THR A 6 23.19 -25.02 -24.05
N ALA A 7 22.04 -25.38 -23.51
CA ALA A 7 21.78 -25.18 -22.09
C ALA A 7 22.79 -25.90 -21.17
N GLN A 8 23.38 -27.01 -21.62
CA GLN A 8 24.45 -27.71 -20.89
C GLN A 8 25.75 -26.91 -20.89
N GLU A 9 26.18 -26.42 -22.05
CA GLU A 9 27.41 -25.61 -22.16
C GLU A 9 27.32 -24.28 -21.42
N VAL A 10 26.11 -23.68 -21.34
CA VAL A 10 25.86 -22.51 -20.50
C VAL A 10 25.96 -22.86 -19.03
N ALA A 11 25.39 -24.00 -18.61
CA ALA A 11 25.49 -24.49 -17.25
C ALA A 11 26.94 -24.72 -16.80
N ASP A 12 27.75 -25.33 -17.69
CA ASP A 12 29.16 -25.59 -17.44
C ASP A 12 29.98 -24.26 -17.36
N LYS A 13 29.68 -23.28 -18.23
CA LYS A 13 30.32 -21.96 -18.20
C LYS A 13 29.98 -21.15 -16.96
N LEU A 14 28.74 -21.17 -16.54
CA LEU A 14 28.26 -20.46 -15.34
C LEU A 14 28.48 -21.23 -14.04
N LYS A 15 28.98 -22.48 -14.12
CA LYS A 15 29.13 -23.40 -12.97
C LYS A 15 27.86 -23.61 -12.16
N ILE A 16 26.73 -23.72 -12.83
CA ILE A 16 25.41 -23.96 -12.26
C ILE A 16 24.78 -25.24 -12.84
N LYS A 17 23.67 -25.70 -12.25
CA LYS A 17 22.95 -26.87 -12.75
C LYS A 17 22.18 -26.50 -14.04
N LYS A 18 22.07 -27.46 -14.97
CA LYS A 18 21.29 -27.30 -16.22
C LYS A 18 19.82 -26.89 -15.95
N SER A 19 19.20 -27.41 -14.88
CA SER A 19 17.86 -27.00 -14.46
C SER A 19 17.78 -25.49 -14.16
N THR A 20 18.80 -24.96 -13.51
CA THR A 20 18.88 -23.52 -13.18
C THR A 20 18.96 -22.66 -14.46
N VAL A 21 19.66 -23.13 -15.50
CA VAL A 21 19.67 -22.42 -16.79
C VAL A 21 18.28 -22.35 -17.41
N TYR A 22 17.50 -23.42 -17.35
CA TYR A 22 16.12 -23.40 -17.83
C TYR A 22 15.23 -22.49 -17.00
N ASP A 23 15.44 -22.42 -15.68
CA ASP A 23 14.72 -21.51 -14.78
C ASP A 23 15.07 -20.04 -15.09
N LEU A 24 16.34 -19.73 -15.35
CA LEU A 24 16.76 -18.39 -15.77
C LEU A 24 16.14 -17.98 -17.11
N ILE A 25 16.06 -18.90 -18.07
CA ILE A 25 15.40 -18.65 -19.36
C ILE A 25 13.89 -18.46 -19.15
N LYS A 26 13.26 -19.29 -18.33
CA LYS A 26 11.82 -19.21 -18.04
C LYS A 26 11.44 -17.92 -17.34
N ARG A 27 12.31 -17.39 -16.47
CA ARG A 27 12.14 -16.11 -15.77
C ARG A 27 12.49 -14.90 -16.64
N GLY A 28 13.02 -15.13 -17.85
CA GLY A 28 13.42 -14.06 -18.75
C GLY A 28 14.76 -13.40 -18.40
N GLU A 29 15.46 -13.89 -17.37
CA GLU A 29 16.75 -13.37 -16.92
C GLU A 29 17.87 -13.68 -17.93
N LEU A 30 17.78 -14.83 -18.59
CA LEU A 30 18.70 -15.24 -19.66
C LEU A 30 17.95 -15.36 -20.99
N SER A 31 18.23 -14.47 -21.93
CA SER A 31 17.64 -14.53 -23.28
C SER A 31 18.13 -15.77 -24.03
N SER A 32 17.22 -16.43 -24.74
CA SER A 32 17.57 -17.60 -25.57
C SER A 32 16.81 -17.60 -26.90
N SER A 33 17.34 -18.27 -27.87
CA SER A 33 16.74 -18.47 -29.18
C SER A 33 16.37 -19.94 -29.37
N LYS A 34 15.20 -20.23 -29.94
CA LYS A 34 14.78 -21.60 -30.25
C LYS A 34 15.29 -21.99 -31.62
N VAL A 35 16.19 -22.96 -31.66
CA VAL A 35 16.71 -23.54 -32.93
C VAL A 35 16.20 -24.98 -33.02
N GLY A 36 15.20 -25.21 -33.86
CA GLY A 36 14.51 -26.51 -33.96
C GLY A 36 13.75 -26.83 -32.64
N LYS A 37 14.07 -27.97 -32.05
CA LYS A 37 13.48 -28.44 -30.77
C LYS A 37 14.31 -28.06 -29.53
N GLN A 38 15.43 -27.34 -29.69
CA GLN A 38 16.36 -27.03 -28.62
C GLN A 38 16.50 -25.52 -28.41
N LEU A 39 16.62 -25.12 -27.12
CA LEU A 39 16.98 -23.75 -26.75
C LEU A 39 18.49 -23.56 -26.92
N ARG A 40 18.88 -22.43 -27.47
CA ARG A 40 20.25 -22.01 -27.68
C ARG A 40 20.46 -20.59 -27.15
N VAL A 41 21.63 -20.32 -26.58
CA VAL A 41 22.04 -19.02 -26.07
C VAL A 41 23.27 -18.56 -26.86
N SER A 42 23.20 -17.36 -27.42
CA SER A 42 24.35 -16.79 -28.09
C SER A 42 25.39 -16.25 -27.07
N GLU A 43 26.63 -16.11 -27.52
CA GLU A 43 27.70 -15.53 -26.70
C GLU A 43 27.37 -14.11 -26.25
N GLU A 44 26.67 -13.34 -27.11
CA GLU A 44 26.19 -11.99 -26.80
C GLU A 44 25.15 -12.01 -25.69
N GLN A 45 24.17 -12.92 -25.75
CA GLN A 45 23.13 -13.09 -24.73
C GLN A 45 23.73 -13.52 -23.39
N LEU A 46 24.73 -14.42 -23.42
CA LEU A 46 25.42 -14.84 -22.19
C LEU A 46 26.27 -13.70 -21.61
N SER A 47 26.95 -12.93 -22.44
CA SER A 47 27.74 -11.77 -22.03
C SER A 47 26.86 -10.67 -21.46
N GLN A 48 25.67 -10.49 -22.00
CA GLN A 48 24.70 -9.52 -21.53
C GLN A 48 24.14 -9.91 -20.14
N TYR A 49 23.88 -11.20 -19.92
CA TYR A 49 23.51 -11.73 -18.62
C TYR A 49 24.61 -11.52 -17.57
N LEU A 50 25.87 -11.81 -17.91
CA LEU A 50 27.01 -11.61 -17.01
C LEU A 50 27.26 -10.13 -16.69
N LYS A 51 27.13 -9.24 -17.66
CA LYS A 51 27.23 -7.79 -17.46
C LYS A 51 26.07 -7.23 -16.62
N GLY A 52 24.87 -7.76 -16.77
CA GLY A 52 23.71 -7.40 -15.95
C GLY A 52 23.87 -7.75 -14.47
N SER A 53 24.70 -8.75 -14.14
CA SER A 53 25.00 -9.11 -12.75
C SER A 53 26.13 -8.29 -12.10
N GLU A 54 26.93 -7.53 -12.89
CA GLU A 54 28.01 -6.68 -12.39
C GLU A 54 27.66 -5.20 -12.25
N CYS A 55 26.50 -4.75 -12.75
CA CYS A 55 26.10 -3.35 -12.72
C CYS A 55 25.18 -3.02 -11.54
N SER A 56 25.75 -2.95 -10.35
CA SER A 56 25.24 -2.11 -9.28
C SER A 56 26.10 -0.85 -9.16
N ALA A 57 26.22 -0.06 -10.22
CA ALA A 57 26.60 1.36 -10.13
C ALA A 57 26.72 1.98 -11.54
N SER A 58 25.96 3.03 -11.71
CA SER A 58 25.99 4.10 -12.71
C SER A 58 25.15 3.94 -13.98
N SER A 59 24.12 4.80 -13.99
CA SER A 59 23.52 5.51 -15.14
C SER A 59 23.55 4.82 -16.51
N ALA A 60 22.46 4.16 -16.87
CA ALA A 60 22.04 4.02 -18.25
C ALA A 60 20.52 4.17 -18.29
N GLN A 61 20.04 5.10 -19.09
CA GLN A 61 18.64 5.26 -19.44
C GLN A 61 18.14 3.97 -20.09
N SER A 62 17.61 3.06 -19.29
CA SER A 62 16.81 1.95 -19.79
C SER A 62 15.39 2.49 -19.97
N TYR A 63 14.84 2.38 -21.16
CA TYR A 63 13.41 2.54 -21.39
C TYR A 63 12.69 1.49 -20.54
N ASP A 64 12.20 1.96 -19.42
CA ASP A 64 11.57 1.15 -18.39
C ASP A 64 10.19 0.74 -18.90
N HIS A 65 10.05 -0.49 -19.37
CA HIS A 65 8.75 -1.08 -19.60
C HIS A 65 8.10 -1.34 -18.24
N GLN A 66 7.42 -0.33 -17.73
CA GLN A 66 6.58 -0.51 -16.52
C GLN A 66 5.55 -1.61 -16.83
N PRO A 67 5.43 -2.62 -15.96
CA PRO A 67 4.46 -3.68 -16.18
C PRO A 67 3.05 -3.10 -16.22
N GLU A 68 2.27 -3.52 -17.21
CA GLU A 68 0.92 -2.99 -17.48
C GLU A 68 -0.09 -3.35 -16.38
N SER A 69 0.13 -4.43 -15.63
CA SER A 69 -0.77 -4.81 -14.53
C SER A 69 -0.37 -4.16 -13.22
N SER A 70 -1.36 -3.75 -12.42
CA SER A 70 -1.15 -3.12 -11.11
C SER A 70 -0.41 -4.03 -10.12
N LEU A 71 -0.58 -5.36 -10.21
CA LEU A 71 0.11 -6.33 -9.36
C LEU A 71 1.59 -6.44 -9.72
N LEU A 72 1.91 -6.56 -11.01
CA LEU A 72 3.30 -6.59 -11.48
C LEU A 72 4.01 -5.26 -11.21
N LYS A 73 3.30 -4.13 -11.33
CA LYS A 73 3.85 -2.82 -11.00
C LYS A 73 4.19 -2.72 -9.51
N ARG A 74 3.38 -3.31 -8.64
CA ARG A 74 3.65 -3.34 -7.20
C ARG A 74 4.90 -4.15 -6.88
N ASP A 75 5.02 -5.36 -7.41
CA ASP A 75 6.18 -6.23 -7.19
C ASP A 75 7.45 -5.58 -7.77
N TYR A 76 7.34 -4.92 -8.91
CA TYR A 76 8.42 -4.14 -9.48
C TYR A 76 8.86 -3.00 -8.55
N LEU A 77 7.91 -2.22 -8.02
CA LEU A 77 8.20 -1.09 -7.13
C LEU A 77 8.76 -1.51 -5.76
N LEU A 78 8.41 -2.71 -5.26
CA LEU A 78 8.99 -3.25 -4.03
C LEU A 78 10.50 -3.56 -4.16
N HIS A 79 10.95 -3.88 -5.38
CA HIS A 79 12.33 -4.28 -5.67
C HIS A 79 13.11 -3.27 -6.50
N SER A 80 12.51 -2.12 -6.81
CA SER A 80 13.11 -1.02 -7.56
C SER A 80 13.21 0.25 -6.70
N SER A 81 13.66 1.34 -7.29
CA SER A 81 13.74 2.66 -6.64
C SER A 81 12.39 3.37 -6.45
N GLY A 82 11.26 2.69 -6.69
CA GLY A 82 9.92 3.26 -6.52
C GLY A 82 9.42 3.25 -5.07
N LEU A 83 8.36 4.01 -4.80
CA LEU A 83 7.75 4.15 -3.48
C LEU A 83 6.33 3.60 -3.46
N ILE A 84 6.04 2.67 -2.55
CA ILE A 84 4.69 2.18 -2.30
C ILE A 84 4.21 2.75 -0.97
N ILE A 85 3.11 3.49 -1.03
CA ILE A 85 2.48 4.14 0.11
C ILE A 85 1.09 3.56 0.29
N SER A 86 0.74 3.16 1.51
CA SER A 86 -0.56 2.58 1.82
C SER A 86 -1.16 3.19 3.07
N GLY A 87 -2.48 3.16 3.16
CA GLY A 87 -3.20 3.59 4.36
C GLY A 87 -4.22 4.69 4.09
N GLN A 88 -4.48 5.46 5.13
CA GLN A 88 -5.51 6.48 5.09
C GLN A 88 -5.08 7.72 4.31
N CYS A 89 -5.93 8.13 3.36
CA CYS A 89 -5.74 9.40 2.66
C CYS A 89 -6.02 10.61 3.54
N SER A 90 -5.31 11.67 3.24
CA SER A 90 -5.64 13.01 3.73
C SER A 90 -5.26 14.05 2.67
N PRO A 91 -5.93 15.20 2.61
CA PRO A 91 -5.57 16.26 1.68
C PRO A 91 -4.11 16.70 1.81
N ALA A 92 -3.55 16.67 3.02
CA ALA A 92 -2.14 17.00 3.25
C ALA A 92 -1.20 15.97 2.61
N LEU A 93 -1.55 14.69 2.68
CA LEU A 93 -0.80 13.63 2.02
C LEU A 93 -0.88 13.77 0.50
N ASP A 94 -2.08 14.02 -0.04
CA ASP A 94 -2.28 14.18 -1.48
C ASP A 94 -1.47 15.35 -2.04
N LEU A 95 -1.41 16.48 -1.32
CA LEU A 95 -0.54 17.62 -1.68
C LEU A 95 0.93 17.22 -1.70
N LEU A 96 1.40 16.47 -0.71
CA LEU A 96 2.78 15.99 -0.63
C LEU A 96 3.09 15.05 -1.80
N LEU A 97 2.22 14.07 -2.04
CA LEU A 97 2.43 13.07 -3.10
C LEU A 97 2.43 13.68 -4.50
N ASN A 98 1.65 14.74 -4.73
CA ASN A 98 1.64 15.47 -6.00
C ASN A 98 2.96 16.24 -6.26
N GLN A 99 3.77 16.49 -5.24
CA GLN A 99 5.09 17.13 -5.40
C GLN A 99 6.21 16.12 -5.70
N LEU A 100 6.06 14.85 -5.33
CA LEU A 100 7.11 13.84 -5.52
C LEU A 100 7.52 13.61 -6.98
N PRO A 101 6.60 13.56 -7.97
CA PRO A 101 6.98 13.40 -9.38
C PRO A 101 7.76 14.60 -9.94
N THR A 102 7.65 15.77 -9.32
CA THR A 102 8.37 16.98 -9.74
C THR A 102 9.75 17.11 -9.09
N HIS A 103 10.07 16.22 -8.14
CA HIS A 103 11.38 16.19 -7.51
C HIS A 103 12.46 15.72 -8.51
N PRO A 104 13.71 16.22 -8.42
CA PRO A 104 14.79 15.82 -9.33
C PRO A 104 15.03 14.32 -9.42
N ASP A 105 14.79 13.57 -8.33
CA ASP A 105 14.96 12.13 -8.28
C ASP A 105 13.79 11.36 -8.93
N ASN A 106 12.68 12.05 -9.27
CA ASN A 106 11.51 11.52 -9.99
C ASN A 106 11.14 10.09 -9.57
N LEU A 107 10.91 9.90 -8.26
CA LEU A 107 10.57 8.59 -7.71
C LEU A 107 9.14 8.19 -8.14
N PRO A 108 8.96 7.05 -8.81
CA PRO A 108 7.62 6.54 -9.10
C PRO A 108 6.91 6.18 -7.80
N VAL A 109 5.67 6.65 -7.64
CA VAL A 109 4.86 6.41 -6.44
C VAL A 109 3.63 5.61 -6.80
N LEU A 110 3.37 4.55 -6.04
CA LEU A 110 2.12 3.81 -6.04
C LEU A 110 1.41 4.06 -4.72
N GLN A 111 0.22 4.65 -4.78
CA GLN A 111 -0.63 4.86 -3.60
C GLN A 111 -1.75 3.82 -3.55
N SER A 112 -1.92 3.18 -2.40
CA SER A 112 -3.01 2.24 -2.12
C SER A 112 -3.85 2.77 -0.96
N HIS A 113 -5.12 3.06 -1.25
CA HIS A 113 -6.05 3.59 -0.25
C HIS A 113 -6.65 2.46 0.58
N MET A 114 -6.42 2.51 1.88
CA MET A 114 -7.01 1.57 2.84
C MET A 114 -7.13 2.22 4.21
N ASN A 115 -7.78 1.56 5.16
CA ASN A 115 -7.87 2.08 6.51
C ASN A 115 -6.51 2.06 7.23
N THR A 116 -6.41 2.77 8.35
CA THR A 116 -5.19 2.89 9.15
C THR A 116 -4.60 1.53 9.52
N TYR A 117 -5.42 0.61 10.03
CA TYR A 117 -4.96 -0.71 10.45
C TYR A 117 -4.37 -1.52 9.30
N ASN A 118 -5.08 -1.60 8.18
CA ASN A 118 -4.61 -2.35 7.00
C ASN A 118 -3.35 -1.73 6.38
N GLY A 119 -3.22 -0.40 6.42
CA GLY A 119 -2.01 0.29 6.00
C GLY A 119 -0.81 -0.07 6.87
N LEU A 120 -0.96 0.00 8.19
CA LEU A 120 0.07 -0.38 9.16
C LEU A 120 0.41 -1.87 9.08
N TYR A 121 -0.59 -2.72 8.92
CA TYR A 121 -0.41 -4.16 8.71
C TYR A 121 0.38 -4.47 7.43
N SER A 122 0.13 -3.72 6.36
CA SER A 122 0.89 -3.86 5.12
C SER A 122 2.36 -3.44 5.30
N LEU A 123 2.63 -2.45 6.14
CA LEU A 123 3.99 -2.05 6.52
C LEU A 123 4.67 -3.13 7.36
N TYR A 124 3.97 -3.67 8.35
CA TYR A 124 4.46 -4.76 9.20
C TYR A 124 4.92 -5.98 8.39
N PHE A 125 4.19 -6.32 7.32
CA PHE A 125 4.54 -7.44 6.42
C PHE A 125 5.41 -7.01 5.23
N GLU A 126 6.08 -5.88 5.31
CA GLU A 126 7.02 -5.38 4.29
C GLU A 126 6.42 -5.30 2.87
N LYS A 127 5.08 -5.12 2.78
CA LYS A 127 4.38 -5.02 1.50
C LYS A 127 4.31 -3.59 0.96
N VAL A 128 4.74 -2.63 1.77
CA VAL A 128 4.77 -1.20 1.44
C VAL A 128 5.96 -0.55 2.13
N HIS A 129 6.42 0.56 1.60
CA HIS A 129 7.55 1.32 2.17
C HIS A 129 7.10 2.31 3.23
N ILE A 130 5.88 2.87 3.06
CA ILE A 130 5.31 3.86 3.96
C ILE A 130 3.85 3.50 4.24
N ALA A 131 3.45 3.57 5.51
CA ALA A 131 2.05 3.51 5.91
C ALA A 131 1.57 4.90 6.37
N CYS A 132 0.40 5.31 5.89
CA CYS A 132 -0.26 6.53 6.32
C CYS A 132 -1.35 6.20 7.33
N ALA A 133 -1.23 6.75 8.52
CA ALA A 133 -2.13 6.53 9.63
C ALA A 133 -2.61 7.86 10.22
N SER A 134 -3.85 7.87 10.71
CA SER A 134 -4.39 8.96 11.51
C SER A 134 -4.53 8.47 12.95
N ALA A 135 -3.41 8.40 13.66
CA ALA A 135 -3.31 7.86 15.01
C ALA A 135 -2.14 8.55 15.74
N SER A 136 -2.10 8.45 17.06
CA SER A 136 -0.95 8.91 17.83
C SER A 136 0.26 8.00 17.63
N PRO A 137 1.50 8.46 17.85
CA PRO A 137 2.68 7.60 17.80
C PRO A 137 2.58 6.39 18.72
N GLU A 138 2.01 6.55 19.91
CA GLU A 138 1.82 5.49 20.90
C GLU A 138 0.85 4.41 20.38
N ASP A 139 -0.24 4.85 19.72
CA ASP A 139 -1.21 3.94 19.11
C ASP A 139 -0.58 3.15 17.95
N ILE A 140 0.24 3.81 17.14
CA ILE A 140 0.95 3.15 16.03
C ILE A 140 1.86 2.04 16.57
N HIS A 141 2.66 2.34 17.58
CA HIS A 141 3.56 1.35 18.19
C HIS A 141 2.82 0.18 18.85
N SER A 142 1.63 0.42 19.41
CA SER A 142 0.81 -0.65 19.98
C SER A 142 0.13 -1.53 18.92
N LEU A 143 -0.20 -0.97 17.76
CA LEU A 143 -0.83 -1.71 16.65
C LEU A 143 0.16 -2.59 15.89
N ILE A 144 1.43 -2.19 15.77
CA ILE A 144 2.49 -2.94 15.08
C ILE A 144 3.74 -3.03 15.94
N PRO A 145 3.69 -3.81 17.04
CA PRO A 145 4.80 -3.93 17.96
C PRO A 145 5.99 -4.70 17.35
N GLY A 146 7.17 -4.43 17.86
CA GLY A 146 8.38 -5.24 17.58
C GLY A 146 9.14 -4.89 16.31
N ILE A 147 8.73 -3.88 15.55
CA ILE A 147 9.50 -3.38 14.41
C ILE A 147 10.01 -1.95 14.67
N PRO A 148 11.23 -1.62 14.24
CA PRO A 148 11.72 -0.25 14.31
C PRO A 148 10.96 0.62 13.31
N LEU A 149 10.40 1.74 13.77
CA LEU A 149 9.62 2.67 12.96
C LEU A 149 10.15 4.09 13.10
N THR A 150 10.16 4.81 11.99
CA THR A 150 10.25 6.27 11.99
C THR A 150 8.86 6.85 11.74
N VAL A 151 8.34 7.59 12.71
CA VAL A 151 7.03 8.24 12.60
C VAL A 151 7.24 9.71 12.23
N ILE A 152 6.64 10.16 11.12
CA ILE A 152 6.68 11.53 10.65
C ILE A 152 5.27 12.11 10.79
N SER A 153 5.10 13.11 11.64
CA SER A 153 3.83 13.82 11.79
C SER A 153 3.68 14.88 10.71
N LEU A 154 2.65 14.73 9.86
CA LEU A 154 2.38 15.69 8.78
C LEU A 154 1.49 16.84 9.24
N CYS A 155 0.40 16.53 9.95
CA CYS A 155 -0.57 17.52 10.43
C CYS A 155 -1.41 16.98 11.58
N GLN A 156 -2.09 17.86 12.26
CA GLN A 156 -3.12 17.55 13.24
C GLN A 156 -4.44 18.19 12.81
N TYR A 157 -5.54 17.49 13.01
CA TYR A 157 -6.87 17.99 12.72
C TYR A 157 -7.89 17.44 13.72
N PRO A 158 -8.94 18.23 14.05
CA PRO A 158 -10.01 17.74 14.92
C PRO A 158 -10.83 16.67 14.22
N VAL A 159 -11.30 15.70 14.98
CA VAL A 159 -12.26 14.69 14.55
C VAL A 159 -13.61 14.99 15.18
N GLY A 160 -14.68 14.90 14.41
CA GLY A 160 -16.04 15.17 14.88
C GLY A 160 -17.07 14.28 14.19
N PHE A 161 -18.32 14.51 14.51
CA PHE A 161 -19.45 13.85 13.87
C PHE A 161 -19.89 14.64 12.62
N TYR A 162 -20.23 13.94 11.57
CA TYR A 162 -21.08 14.50 10.51
C TYR A 162 -22.52 14.50 11.06
N VAL A 163 -23.17 15.63 10.97
CA VAL A 163 -24.57 15.82 11.36
C VAL A 163 -25.31 16.53 10.25
N LYS A 164 -26.64 16.37 10.20
CA LYS A 164 -27.49 17.11 9.28
C LYS A 164 -27.29 18.62 9.44
N LYS A 165 -27.50 19.36 8.36
CA LYS A 165 -27.39 20.83 8.38
C LYS A 165 -28.18 21.42 9.56
N GLU A 166 -27.54 22.35 10.27
CA GLU A 166 -28.08 23.01 11.48
C GLU A 166 -28.24 22.09 12.70
N ASN A 167 -27.79 20.83 12.60
CA ASN A 167 -27.85 19.85 13.71
C ASN A 167 -29.21 19.78 14.40
N PRO A 168 -30.31 19.43 13.71
CA PRO A 168 -31.68 19.53 14.23
C PRO A 168 -31.91 18.65 15.47
N LYS A 169 -31.14 17.60 15.63
CA LYS A 169 -31.18 16.72 16.81
C LYS A 169 -30.25 17.14 17.94
N ASN A 170 -29.52 18.23 17.78
CA ASN A 170 -28.61 18.79 18.77
C ASN A 170 -27.61 17.75 19.32
N ILE A 171 -26.99 16.99 18.42
CA ILE A 171 -25.97 16.00 18.76
C ILE A 171 -24.66 16.75 19.10
N ARG A 172 -24.15 16.61 20.31
CA ARG A 172 -22.97 17.35 20.80
C ARG A 172 -21.82 16.45 21.26
N GLY A 173 -22.12 15.19 21.54
CA GLY A 173 -21.10 14.29 22.07
C GLY A 173 -21.48 12.82 21.97
N PHE A 174 -20.60 11.99 22.48
CA PHE A 174 -20.76 10.54 22.38
C PHE A 174 -21.97 10.00 23.16
N SER A 175 -22.34 10.66 24.28
CA SER A 175 -23.52 10.29 25.08
C SER A 175 -24.83 10.44 24.29
N ASP A 176 -24.90 11.39 23.36
CA ASP A 176 -26.11 11.60 22.55
C ASP A 176 -26.39 10.42 21.60
N LEU A 177 -25.35 9.65 21.24
CA LEU A 177 -25.48 8.50 20.35
C LEU A 177 -26.36 7.39 20.93
N THR A 178 -26.57 7.35 22.26
CA THR A 178 -27.42 6.35 22.93
C THR A 178 -28.91 6.70 22.88
N ARG A 179 -29.24 7.88 22.40
CA ARG A 179 -30.65 8.33 22.31
C ARG A 179 -31.41 7.51 21.29
N ALA A 180 -32.63 7.12 21.62
CA ALA A 180 -33.48 6.29 20.77
C ALA A 180 -33.93 6.97 19.44
N ASP A 181 -33.89 8.30 19.40
CA ASP A 181 -34.21 9.08 18.19
C ASP A 181 -33.01 9.30 17.24
N ILE A 182 -31.81 8.82 17.59
CA ILE A 182 -30.60 8.95 16.79
C ILE A 182 -30.35 7.65 16.04
N ILE A 183 -30.08 7.75 14.75
CA ILE A 183 -29.59 6.66 13.91
C ILE A 183 -28.15 6.97 13.54
N PHE A 184 -27.24 6.19 14.09
CA PHE A 184 -25.81 6.33 13.85
C PHE A 184 -25.35 5.46 12.67
N VAL A 185 -24.38 5.93 11.93
CA VAL A 185 -23.63 5.14 10.95
C VAL A 185 -22.14 5.22 11.29
N ASN A 186 -21.50 4.08 11.32
CA ASN A 186 -20.13 3.94 11.76
C ASN A 186 -19.14 3.85 10.61
N ARG A 187 -17.88 4.00 10.93
CA ARG A 187 -16.80 3.64 10.01
C ARG A 187 -16.44 2.15 10.19
N GLU A 188 -15.89 1.58 9.13
CA GLU A 188 -15.40 0.19 9.14
C GLU A 188 -14.39 -0.07 10.26
N LYS A 189 -14.32 -1.31 10.70
CA LYS A 189 -13.31 -1.76 11.67
C LYS A 189 -11.90 -1.53 11.11
N GLY A 190 -11.00 -1.03 11.97
CA GLY A 190 -9.63 -0.71 11.57
C GLY A 190 -9.44 0.71 11.02
N SER A 191 -10.50 1.49 10.78
CA SER A 191 -10.35 2.93 10.54
C SER A 191 -9.97 3.65 11.85
N SER A 192 -9.16 4.69 11.75
CA SER A 192 -8.76 5.49 12.93
C SER A 192 -9.97 6.12 13.65
N ARG A 193 -11.00 6.50 12.89
CA ARG A 193 -12.24 7.06 13.46
C ARG A 193 -12.99 6.03 14.30
N ARG A 194 -13.04 4.79 13.81
CA ARG A 194 -13.65 3.68 14.54
C ARG A 194 -12.84 3.33 15.79
N ILE A 195 -11.53 3.28 15.71
CA ILE A 195 -10.65 3.03 16.86
C ILE A 195 -10.83 4.12 17.92
N LEU A 196 -10.87 5.39 17.50
CA LEU A 196 -11.12 6.52 18.40
C LEU A 196 -12.49 6.43 19.05
N LEU A 197 -13.54 6.15 18.27
CA LEU A 197 -14.91 5.99 18.80
C LEU A 197 -14.95 4.88 19.85
N ASP A 198 -14.48 3.68 19.51
CA ASP A 198 -14.54 2.51 20.39
C ASP A 198 -13.77 2.76 21.70
N ARG A 199 -12.61 3.41 21.63
CA ARG A 199 -11.84 3.83 22.82
C ARG A 199 -12.61 4.83 23.67
N THR A 200 -13.24 5.84 23.04
CA THR A 200 -13.99 6.86 23.76
C THR A 200 -15.24 6.29 24.42
N LEU A 201 -15.96 5.41 23.73
CA LEU A 201 -17.11 4.71 24.31
C LEU A 201 -16.70 3.87 25.53
N LEU A 202 -15.58 3.14 25.42
CA LEU A 202 -15.04 2.35 26.52
C LEU A 202 -14.66 3.23 27.72
N SER A 203 -13.96 4.34 27.50
CA SER A 203 -13.57 5.27 28.58
C SER A 203 -14.75 6.03 29.20
N SER A 204 -15.85 6.16 28.47
CA SER A 204 -17.09 6.79 28.93
C SER A 204 -18.12 5.78 29.49
N GLU A 205 -17.75 4.50 29.57
CA GLU A 205 -18.62 3.40 30.01
C GLU A 205 -19.94 3.29 29.19
N ILE A 206 -19.89 3.68 27.91
CA ILE A 206 -21.02 3.59 26.99
C ILE A 206 -20.96 2.25 26.25
N SER A 207 -22.02 1.43 26.40
CA SER A 207 -22.11 0.17 25.65
C SER A 207 -22.38 0.44 24.17
N PRO A 208 -21.59 -0.15 23.24
CA PRO A 208 -21.89 -0.09 21.81
C PRO A 208 -23.26 -0.60 21.40
N ASP A 209 -23.81 -1.56 22.15
CA ASP A 209 -25.14 -2.13 21.89
C ASP A 209 -26.28 -1.15 22.22
N SER A 210 -26.03 -0.08 22.99
CA SER A 210 -27.00 0.99 23.25
C SER A 210 -27.11 1.99 22.10
N ILE A 211 -26.23 1.91 21.08
CA ILE A 211 -26.19 2.86 19.96
C ILE A 211 -26.90 2.26 18.76
N SER A 212 -28.02 2.85 18.37
CA SER A 212 -28.76 2.43 17.17
C SER A 212 -27.93 2.69 15.91
N GLY A 213 -27.65 1.65 15.12
CA GLY A 213 -26.85 1.75 13.92
C GLY A 213 -25.32 1.62 14.13
N TYR A 214 -24.83 1.32 15.34
CA TYR A 214 -23.41 1.11 15.61
C TYR A 214 -22.75 0.08 14.69
N ARG A 215 -23.51 -0.95 14.26
CA ARG A 215 -23.04 -2.02 13.37
C ARG A 215 -23.19 -1.68 11.87
N ASN A 216 -23.81 -0.56 11.54
CA ASN A 216 -23.91 -0.08 10.16
C ASN A 216 -22.58 0.57 9.76
N GLU A 217 -21.78 -0.12 8.99
CA GLU A 217 -20.40 0.29 8.66
C GLU A 217 -20.28 0.82 7.24
N LEU A 218 -19.57 1.94 7.09
CA LEU A 218 -19.22 2.53 5.80
C LEU A 218 -17.70 2.69 5.68
N VAL A 219 -17.20 2.49 4.45
CA VAL A 219 -15.75 2.39 4.19
C VAL A 219 -15.06 3.74 4.09
N THR A 220 -15.75 4.80 3.63
CA THR A 220 -15.15 6.11 3.40
C THR A 220 -15.81 7.23 4.18
N ASP A 221 -15.09 8.32 4.45
CA ASP A 221 -15.67 9.53 5.06
C ASP A 221 -16.76 10.13 4.14
N HIS A 222 -16.57 10.06 2.82
CA HIS A 222 -17.57 10.51 1.84
C HIS A 222 -18.87 9.72 1.91
N SER A 223 -18.80 8.38 2.01
CA SER A 223 -20.01 7.55 2.14
C SER A 223 -20.73 7.82 3.44
N THR A 224 -20.00 8.08 4.53
CA THR A 224 -20.58 8.47 5.83
C THR A 224 -21.29 9.81 5.73
N ALA A 225 -20.64 10.82 5.16
CA ALA A 225 -21.25 12.12 4.93
C ALA A 225 -22.48 12.05 4.01
N ALA A 226 -22.43 11.23 2.96
CA ALA A 226 -23.55 11.02 2.05
C ALA A 226 -24.75 10.34 2.74
N ALA A 227 -24.52 9.38 3.63
CA ALA A 227 -25.59 8.72 4.40
C ALA A 227 -26.31 9.71 5.31
N VAL A 228 -25.57 10.61 5.98
CA VAL A 228 -26.16 11.67 6.80
C VAL A 228 -26.93 12.69 5.94
N ALA A 229 -26.31 13.16 4.86
CA ALA A 229 -26.96 14.11 3.94
C ALA A 229 -28.21 13.52 3.28
N GLY A 230 -28.20 12.22 2.97
CA GLY A 230 -29.33 11.50 2.38
C GLY A 230 -30.42 11.07 3.38
N GLY A 231 -30.24 11.37 4.68
CA GLY A 231 -31.22 11.05 5.72
C GLY A 231 -31.26 9.59 6.17
N GLN A 232 -30.25 8.80 5.80
CA GLN A 232 -30.09 7.42 6.27
C GLN A 232 -29.52 7.35 7.72
N ALA A 233 -28.86 8.41 8.15
CA ALA A 233 -28.35 8.61 9.49
C ALA A 233 -28.51 10.09 9.91
N ASP A 234 -28.20 10.41 11.17
CA ASP A 234 -28.41 11.73 11.78
C ASP A 234 -27.11 12.54 12.04
#